data_87f80293bc7efe7d368b300900ec96bb
#
_entry.id   87f80293bc7efe7d368b300900ec96bb
#
_cell.length_a   1.000
_cell.length_b   1.000
_cell.length_c   1.000
_cell.angle_alpha   90.00
_cell.angle_beta   90.00
_cell.angle_gamma   90.00
#
_symmetry.space_group_name_H-M   'P 1'
#
loop_
_entity.id
_entity.type
_entity.pdbx_description
1 polymer ?
#
loop_
_entity_poly.entity_id
_entity_poly.type
_entity_poly.pdbx_seq_one_letter_code
_entity_poly.pdbx_strand_id
1 'polypeptide(L)'
;SMPDITSVRQLTLIDLRAWLADLHRTGSARATIARKAAAVRAFTSWALQRGIIQVDPALRLASPSVPKTLPVILTQAQAFTLLDREIDSTDSIDVRNHAILELLYATGIRVAELCSTDVGDLDPGRRVLRVVGKGNKERMVPYGVPAQVALDRWVVSRRQIAKETQSLFVGARGARIDQRVVRTVVNQSTSAVTGNSLSPHALRHTAATHVLEGGADLRVVQELLGHASMATTQRYTHVSVERLRRTFEIAHPRSGSETTPNSVEGMQPNAINSEG
;
A
#
# COMPACT_ATOMS: atom_id res chain seq x y z
N SER A 1 11.01 -2.75 31.87
CA SER A 1 11.48 -1.62 32.68
C SER A 1 12.24 -0.66 31.76
N MET A 2 11.97 0.63 31.83
CA MET A 2 12.80 1.62 31.16
C MET A 2 14.21 1.56 31.75
N PRO A 3 15.27 1.50 30.93
CA PRO A 3 16.64 1.58 31.45
C PRO A 3 16.85 2.96 32.08
N ASP A 4 17.48 2.99 33.23
CA ASP A 4 17.88 4.24 33.89
C ASP A 4 18.78 5.06 32.95
N ILE A 5 18.66 6.39 32.98
CA ILE A 5 19.47 7.30 32.15
C ILE A 5 20.98 7.07 32.39
N THR A 6 21.36 6.64 33.57
CA THR A 6 22.73 6.26 33.91
C THR A 6 23.24 5.08 33.06
N SER A 7 22.40 4.08 32.77
CA SER A 7 22.78 2.93 31.95
C SER A 7 23.00 3.27 30.47
N VAL A 8 22.29 4.27 29.92
CA VAL A 8 22.48 4.74 28.54
C VAL A 8 23.86 5.41 28.35
N ARG A 9 24.35 6.15 29.35
CA ARG A 9 25.67 6.80 29.30
C ARG A 9 26.82 5.83 29.36
N GLN A 10 26.62 4.63 29.91
CA GLN A 10 27.62 3.56 30.04
C GLN A 10 27.57 2.57 28.86
N LEU A 11 26.61 2.74 27.94
CA LEU A 11 26.43 1.84 26.80
C LEU A 11 27.63 1.83 25.90
N THR A 12 28.18 0.65 25.65
CA THR A 12 29.38 0.45 24.81
C THR A 12 29.04 -0.26 23.50
N LEU A 13 29.94 -0.20 22.53
CA LEU A 13 29.86 -0.98 21.29
C LEU A 13 29.80 -2.49 21.56
N ILE A 14 30.50 -2.95 22.63
CA ILE A 14 30.52 -4.37 23.00
C ILE A 14 29.15 -4.82 23.45
N ASP A 15 28.46 -4.03 24.28
CA ASP A 15 27.09 -4.34 24.73
C ASP A 15 26.11 -4.41 23.57
N LEU A 16 26.21 -3.49 22.62
CA LEU A 16 25.38 -3.48 21.41
C LEU A 16 25.64 -4.71 20.52
N ARG A 17 26.90 -5.12 20.38
CA ARG A 17 27.26 -6.33 19.63
C ARG A 17 26.74 -7.60 20.32
N ALA A 18 26.91 -7.69 21.65
CA ALA A 18 26.42 -8.80 22.44
C ALA A 18 24.88 -8.91 22.32
N TRP A 19 24.15 -7.78 22.40
CA TRP A 19 22.71 -7.74 22.21
C TRP A 19 22.27 -8.20 20.80
N LEU A 20 22.95 -7.77 19.73
CA LEU A 20 22.64 -8.23 18.38
C LEU A 20 22.94 -9.72 18.18
N ALA A 21 24.03 -10.21 18.80
CA ALA A 21 24.38 -11.63 18.80
C ALA A 21 23.32 -12.47 19.53
N ASP A 22 22.82 -11.98 20.66
CA ASP A 22 21.73 -12.64 21.40
C ASP A 22 20.44 -12.71 20.59
N LEU A 23 20.05 -11.63 19.90
CA LEU A 23 18.91 -11.63 18.96
C LEU A 23 19.09 -12.67 17.84
N HIS A 24 20.30 -12.85 17.36
CA HIS A 24 20.60 -13.87 16.35
C HIS A 24 20.47 -15.28 16.95
N ARG A 25 21.05 -15.50 18.12
CA ARG A 25 20.99 -16.78 18.84
C ARG A 25 19.56 -17.18 19.21
N THR A 26 18.70 -16.22 19.52
CA THR A 26 17.25 -16.44 19.82
C THR A 26 16.38 -16.56 18.58
N GLY A 27 16.97 -16.68 17.38
CA GLY A 27 16.23 -16.94 16.14
C GLY A 27 15.56 -15.72 15.49
N SER A 28 15.93 -14.50 15.89
CA SER A 28 15.41 -13.30 15.22
C SER A 28 15.82 -13.25 13.74
N ALA A 29 14.88 -12.96 12.85
CA ALA A 29 15.16 -12.82 11.42
C ALA A 29 16.19 -11.70 11.14
N ARG A 30 17.06 -11.90 10.15
CA ARG A 30 18.10 -10.92 9.75
C ARG A 30 17.55 -9.52 9.52
N ALA A 31 16.38 -9.40 8.89
CA ALA A 31 15.70 -8.12 8.67
C ALA A 31 15.30 -7.44 9.99
N THR A 32 14.87 -8.21 10.99
CA THR A 32 14.54 -7.70 12.33
C THR A 32 15.80 -7.18 13.03
N ILE A 33 16.91 -7.92 12.97
CA ILE A 33 18.19 -7.53 13.56
C ILE A 33 18.70 -6.25 12.88
N ALA A 34 18.67 -6.18 11.55
CA ALA A 34 19.07 -5.00 10.79
C ALA A 34 18.26 -3.75 11.17
N ARG A 35 16.91 -3.91 11.30
CA ARG A 35 16.02 -2.83 11.73
C ARG A 35 16.34 -2.34 13.15
N LYS A 36 16.55 -3.27 14.07
CA LYS A 36 16.93 -2.96 15.46
C LYS A 36 18.28 -2.25 15.53
N ALA A 37 19.28 -2.69 14.77
CA ALA A 37 20.58 -2.03 14.67
C ALA A 37 20.44 -0.61 14.11
N ALA A 38 19.60 -0.39 13.09
CA ALA A 38 19.32 0.93 12.55
C ALA A 38 18.63 1.86 13.58
N ALA A 39 17.66 1.33 14.34
CA ALA A 39 16.97 2.07 15.38
C ALA A 39 17.93 2.51 16.51
N VAL A 40 18.83 1.62 16.94
CA VAL A 40 19.85 1.95 17.95
C VAL A 40 20.82 3.02 17.44
N ARG A 41 21.29 2.93 16.19
CA ARG A 41 22.15 3.97 15.61
C ARG A 41 21.46 5.33 15.57
N ALA A 42 20.18 5.36 15.16
CA ALA A 42 19.40 6.61 15.16
C ALA A 42 19.23 7.18 16.57
N PHE A 43 18.97 6.31 17.56
CA PHE A 43 18.82 6.70 18.96
C PHE A 43 20.12 7.24 19.54
N THR A 44 21.24 6.54 19.37
CA THR A 44 22.55 6.98 19.93
C THR A 44 23.06 8.24 19.25
N SER A 45 22.86 8.39 17.94
CA SER A 45 23.15 9.64 17.23
C SER A 45 22.31 10.82 17.76
N TRP A 46 21.03 10.60 17.99
CA TRP A 46 20.15 11.60 18.61
C TRP A 46 20.60 11.93 20.05
N ALA A 47 20.96 10.93 20.85
CA ALA A 47 21.43 11.11 22.22
C ALA A 47 22.74 11.90 22.28
N LEU A 48 23.67 11.64 21.33
CA LEU A 48 24.90 12.44 21.18
C LEU A 48 24.57 13.91 20.86
N GLN A 49 23.70 14.18 19.89
CA GLN A 49 23.27 15.52 19.49
C GLN A 49 22.62 16.30 20.66
N ARG A 50 21.97 15.59 21.59
CA ARG A 50 21.34 16.16 22.78
C ARG A 50 22.28 16.24 23.99
N GLY A 51 23.53 15.85 23.85
CA GLY A 51 24.51 15.84 24.94
C GLY A 51 24.22 14.85 26.08
N ILE A 52 23.32 13.86 25.83
CA ILE A 52 22.99 12.81 26.80
C ILE A 52 24.18 11.85 26.95
N ILE A 53 24.86 11.55 25.85
CA ILE A 53 26.09 10.77 25.78
C ILE A 53 27.19 11.63 25.15
N GLN A 54 28.45 11.33 25.47
CA GLN A 54 29.62 12.06 24.94
C GLN A 54 30.22 11.44 23.68
N VAL A 55 29.96 10.14 23.45
CA VAL A 55 30.45 9.38 22.31
C VAL A 55 29.33 8.47 21.81
N ASP A 56 29.18 8.36 20.49
CA ASP A 56 28.18 7.43 19.91
C ASP A 56 28.70 6.00 19.90
N PRO A 57 28.20 5.09 20.78
CA PRO A 57 28.67 3.71 20.85
C PRO A 57 28.25 2.89 19.63
N ALA A 58 27.25 3.33 18.87
CA ALA A 58 26.77 2.62 17.69
C ALA A 58 27.40 3.08 16.37
N LEU A 59 28.30 4.06 16.38
CA LEU A 59 28.95 4.59 15.16
C LEU A 59 29.57 3.49 14.30
N ARG A 60 30.18 2.47 14.94
CA ARG A 60 30.82 1.32 14.28
C ARG A 60 30.03 0.02 14.42
N LEU A 61 28.73 0.12 14.73
CA LEU A 61 27.88 -1.06 14.85
C LEU A 61 27.53 -1.58 13.45
N ALA A 62 28.08 -2.74 13.10
CA ALA A 62 27.75 -3.43 11.85
C ALA A 62 26.29 -3.93 11.88
N SER A 63 25.63 -3.85 10.75
CA SER A 63 24.27 -4.39 10.55
C SER A 63 24.34 -5.57 9.60
N PRO A 64 23.60 -6.66 9.83
CA PRO A 64 23.53 -7.74 8.87
C PRO A 64 23.05 -7.20 7.51
N SER A 65 23.72 -7.64 6.44
CA SER A 65 23.20 -7.42 5.09
C SER A 65 21.89 -8.19 4.93
N VAL A 66 20.83 -7.49 4.59
CA VAL A 66 19.56 -8.10 4.21
C VAL A 66 19.56 -8.20 2.69
N PRO A 67 19.45 -9.42 2.12
CA PRO A 67 19.30 -9.55 0.68
C PRO A 67 18.12 -8.66 0.21
N LYS A 68 18.39 -7.82 -0.78
CA LYS A 68 17.33 -7.07 -1.45
C LYS A 68 16.56 -8.04 -2.36
N THR A 69 15.60 -8.77 -1.78
CA THR A 69 14.63 -9.50 -2.60
C THR A 69 13.76 -8.48 -3.32
N LEU A 70 13.61 -8.64 -4.64
CA LEU A 70 12.63 -7.86 -5.39
C LEU A 70 11.26 -8.09 -4.73
N PRO A 71 10.48 -7.04 -4.51
CA PRO A 71 9.14 -7.22 -3.97
C PRO A 71 8.33 -8.09 -4.90
N VAL A 72 7.67 -9.10 -4.34
CA VAL A 72 6.73 -9.93 -5.09
C VAL A 72 5.53 -9.04 -5.42
N ILE A 73 5.23 -8.90 -6.71
CA ILE A 73 4.06 -8.20 -7.24
C ILE A 73 3.15 -9.21 -7.92
N LEU A 74 1.85 -8.93 -7.96
CA LEU A 74 0.91 -9.71 -8.77
C LEU A 74 1.11 -9.36 -10.24
N THR A 75 0.95 -10.32 -11.12
CA THR A 75 0.71 -10.03 -12.54
C THR A 75 -0.69 -9.43 -12.72
N GLN A 76 -0.95 -8.76 -13.83
CA GLN A 76 -2.31 -8.23 -14.12
C GLN A 76 -3.35 -9.34 -14.11
N ALA A 77 -3.07 -10.51 -14.66
CA ALA A 77 -3.96 -11.66 -14.64
C ALA A 77 -4.27 -12.13 -13.20
N GLN A 78 -3.26 -12.21 -12.33
CA GLN A 78 -3.46 -12.55 -10.92
C GLN A 78 -4.26 -11.47 -10.18
N ALA A 79 -4.05 -10.20 -10.48
CA ALA A 79 -4.82 -9.11 -9.90
C ALA A 79 -6.29 -9.19 -10.32
N PHE A 80 -6.58 -9.52 -11.59
CA PHE A 80 -7.94 -9.73 -12.07
C PHE A 80 -8.59 -10.96 -11.41
N THR A 81 -7.89 -12.09 -11.35
CA THR A 81 -8.40 -13.28 -10.63
C THR A 81 -8.72 -12.96 -9.16
N LEU A 82 -7.90 -12.14 -8.50
CA LEU A 82 -8.13 -11.70 -7.12
C LEU A 82 -9.41 -10.88 -6.96
N LEU A 83 -9.69 -10.01 -7.92
CA LEU A 83 -10.74 -9.00 -7.84
C LEU A 83 -12.04 -9.44 -8.53
N ASP A 84 -12.00 -10.32 -9.53
CA ASP A 84 -13.17 -10.82 -10.26
C ASP A 84 -13.76 -12.11 -9.66
N ARG A 85 -13.36 -12.46 -8.44
CA ARG A 85 -13.92 -13.60 -7.72
C ARG A 85 -15.43 -13.42 -7.44
N GLU A 86 -16.13 -14.51 -7.33
CA GLU A 86 -17.51 -14.47 -6.84
C GLU A 86 -17.60 -13.92 -5.43
N ILE A 87 -18.59 -13.09 -5.18
CA ILE A 87 -18.86 -12.42 -3.92
C ILE A 87 -20.19 -12.91 -3.38
N ASP A 88 -20.17 -13.47 -2.18
CA ASP A 88 -21.40 -13.73 -1.45
C ASP A 88 -22.03 -12.40 -1.03
N SER A 89 -23.04 -11.97 -1.80
CA SER A 89 -23.75 -10.72 -1.56
C SER A 89 -24.59 -10.74 -0.26
N THR A 90 -24.81 -11.90 0.35
CA THR A 90 -25.51 -12.07 1.63
C THR A 90 -24.56 -11.92 2.82
N ASP A 91 -23.26 -12.15 2.65
CA ASP A 91 -22.25 -11.93 3.67
C ASP A 91 -21.67 -10.50 3.59
N SER A 92 -22.08 -9.64 4.50
CA SER A 92 -21.57 -8.27 4.60
C SER A 92 -20.05 -8.21 4.81
N ILE A 93 -19.44 -9.25 5.37
CA ILE A 93 -17.99 -9.31 5.58
C ILE A 93 -17.29 -9.60 4.25
N ASP A 94 -17.85 -10.48 3.41
CA ASP A 94 -17.29 -10.77 2.10
C ASP A 94 -17.42 -9.56 1.15
N VAL A 95 -18.58 -8.90 1.14
CA VAL A 95 -18.80 -7.64 0.40
C VAL A 95 -17.81 -6.57 0.84
N ARG A 96 -17.60 -6.40 2.16
CA ARG A 96 -16.59 -5.48 2.69
C ARG A 96 -15.18 -5.81 2.23
N ASN A 97 -14.80 -7.07 2.34
CA ASN A 97 -13.45 -7.51 2.01
C ASN A 97 -13.14 -7.29 0.52
N HIS A 98 -14.12 -7.52 -0.34
CA HIS A 98 -13.99 -7.24 -1.76
C HIS A 98 -13.82 -5.73 -2.02
N ALA A 99 -14.64 -4.88 -1.42
CA ALA A 99 -14.52 -3.42 -1.56
C ALA A 99 -13.17 -2.89 -1.06
N ILE A 100 -12.61 -3.49 0.01
CA ILE A 100 -11.26 -3.18 0.50
C ILE A 100 -10.20 -3.51 -0.55
N LEU A 101 -10.26 -4.69 -1.16
CA LEU A 101 -9.29 -5.13 -2.17
C LEU A 101 -9.35 -4.26 -3.42
N GLU A 102 -10.56 -4.01 -3.93
CA GLU A 102 -10.78 -3.13 -5.09
C GLU A 102 -10.23 -1.72 -4.84
N LEU A 103 -10.56 -1.13 -3.70
CA LEU A 103 -10.11 0.23 -3.39
C LEU A 103 -8.60 0.30 -3.18
N LEU A 104 -7.99 -0.67 -2.48
CA LEU A 104 -6.54 -0.72 -2.29
C LEU A 104 -5.79 -0.87 -3.62
N TYR A 105 -6.28 -1.71 -4.51
CA TYR A 105 -5.66 -1.89 -5.82
C TYR A 105 -5.89 -0.68 -6.73
N ALA A 106 -7.11 -0.17 -6.81
CA ALA A 106 -7.43 0.99 -7.65
C ALA A 106 -6.62 2.22 -7.25
N THR A 107 -6.47 2.49 -5.94
CA THR A 107 -5.91 3.75 -5.46
C THR A 107 -4.47 3.66 -4.98
N GLY A 108 -4.01 2.47 -4.64
CA GLY A 108 -2.71 2.26 -4.01
C GLY A 108 -2.55 3.01 -2.68
N ILE A 109 -3.61 3.36 -1.96
CA ILE A 109 -3.53 4.04 -0.65
C ILE A 109 -2.91 3.13 0.42
N ARG A 110 -2.42 3.74 1.50
CA ARG A 110 -1.88 2.99 2.64
C ARG A 110 -3.02 2.38 3.46
N VAL A 111 -2.77 1.24 4.09
CA VAL A 111 -3.77 0.61 5.00
C VAL A 111 -4.23 1.58 6.10
N ALA A 112 -3.32 2.36 6.64
CA ALA A 112 -3.69 3.35 7.65
C ALA A 112 -4.63 4.43 7.10
N GLU A 113 -4.39 4.88 5.86
CA GLU A 113 -5.26 5.84 5.16
C GLU A 113 -6.64 5.22 4.92
N LEU A 114 -6.71 3.97 4.40
CA LEU A 114 -7.98 3.25 4.22
C LEU A 114 -8.76 3.10 5.53
N CYS A 115 -8.09 2.71 6.62
CA CYS A 115 -8.76 2.56 7.91
C CYS A 115 -9.25 3.88 8.52
N SER A 116 -8.66 5.00 8.14
CA SER A 116 -9.05 6.32 8.64
C SER A 116 -10.15 7.00 7.82
N THR A 117 -10.48 6.48 6.62
CA THR A 117 -11.51 7.09 5.77
C THR A 117 -12.91 6.99 6.37
N ASP A 118 -13.69 8.02 6.15
CA ASP A 118 -15.10 8.10 6.48
C ASP A 118 -15.98 8.02 5.22
N VAL A 119 -17.26 7.76 5.38
CA VAL A 119 -18.21 7.72 4.25
C VAL A 119 -18.23 9.05 3.51
N GLY A 120 -18.12 10.18 4.22
CA GLY A 120 -18.06 11.51 3.65
C GLY A 120 -16.77 11.84 2.88
N ASP A 121 -15.77 10.98 2.91
CA ASP A 121 -14.54 11.13 2.10
C ASP A 121 -14.69 10.61 0.68
N LEU A 122 -15.79 9.88 0.39
CA LEU A 122 -16.11 9.43 -0.96
C LEU A 122 -16.85 10.55 -1.73
N ASP A 123 -16.41 10.80 -2.94
CA ASP A 123 -17.16 11.55 -3.95
C ASP A 123 -17.49 10.62 -5.13
N PRO A 124 -18.64 9.92 -5.09
CA PRO A 124 -19.02 8.97 -6.12
C PRO A 124 -19.23 9.63 -7.49
N GLY A 125 -19.69 10.88 -7.51
CA GLY A 125 -19.94 11.62 -8.75
C GLY A 125 -18.68 11.88 -9.55
N ARG A 126 -17.56 12.07 -8.86
CA ARG A 126 -16.22 12.26 -9.46
C ARG A 126 -15.37 11.01 -9.44
N ARG A 127 -15.77 9.98 -8.74
CA ARG A 127 -15.00 8.77 -8.43
C ARG A 127 -13.64 9.10 -7.83
N VAL A 128 -13.64 9.89 -6.77
CA VAL A 128 -12.43 10.23 -6.01
C VAL A 128 -12.64 9.97 -4.53
N LEU A 129 -11.55 9.61 -3.86
CA LEU A 129 -11.48 9.43 -2.42
C LEU A 129 -10.55 10.48 -1.82
N ARG A 130 -11.01 11.20 -0.81
CA ARG A 130 -10.18 12.05 0.02
C ARG A 130 -9.41 11.19 1.03
N VAL A 131 -8.10 11.31 1.08
CA VAL A 131 -7.26 10.60 2.06
C VAL A 131 -6.34 11.58 2.78
N VAL A 132 -6.13 11.32 4.06
CA VAL A 132 -5.24 12.10 4.93
C VAL A 132 -3.96 11.31 5.16
N GLY A 133 -2.84 11.85 4.69
CA GLY A 133 -1.52 11.24 4.81
C GLY A 133 -0.71 11.72 6.02
N LYS A 134 0.58 11.36 6.04
CA LYS A 134 1.51 11.79 7.10
C LYS A 134 1.59 13.32 7.18
N GLY A 135 1.51 13.86 8.40
CA GLY A 135 1.55 15.31 8.64
C GLY A 135 0.24 16.01 8.32
N ASN A 136 -0.88 15.30 8.38
CA ASN A 136 -2.23 15.80 8.11
C ASN A 136 -2.40 16.42 6.71
N LYS A 137 -1.63 15.90 5.72
CA LYS A 137 -1.74 16.34 4.33
C LYS A 137 -2.84 15.57 3.62
N GLU A 138 -3.83 16.31 3.14
CA GLU A 138 -4.93 15.75 2.36
C GLU A 138 -4.55 15.61 0.88
N ARG A 139 -5.09 14.58 0.22
CA ARG A 139 -5.05 14.43 -1.23
C ARG A 139 -6.30 13.70 -1.73
N MET A 140 -6.68 13.99 -2.96
CA MET A 140 -7.74 13.29 -3.67
C MET A 140 -7.11 12.19 -4.53
N VAL A 141 -7.67 10.98 -4.45
CA VAL A 141 -7.18 9.82 -5.19
C VAL A 141 -8.32 9.28 -6.06
N PRO A 142 -8.17 9.24 -7.40
CA PRO A 142 -9.19 8.69 -8.28
C PRO A 142 -9.27 7.17 -8.16
N TYR A 143 -10.44 6.61 -8.46
CA TYR A 143 -10.68 5.18 -8.57
C TYR A 143 -11.61 4.87 -9.76
N GLY A 144 -11.51 3.63 -10.27
CA GLY A 144 -12.24 3.18 -11.44
C GLY A 144 -13.67 2.70 -11.16
N VAL A 145 -14.38 2.34 -12.23
CA VAL A 145 -15.76 1.83 -12.17
C VAL A 145 -15.88 0.55 -11.33
N PRO A 146 -14.98 -0.46 -11.43
CA PRO A 146 -15.08 -1.65 -10.59
C PRO A 146 -15.03 -1.34 -9.09
N ALA A 147 -14.13 -0.45 -8.67
CA ALA A 147 -14.05 -0.01 -7.29
C ALA A 147 -15.31 0.77 -6.87
N GLN A 148 -15.89 1.58 -7.75
CA GLN A 148 -17.17 2.25 -7.49
C GLN A 148 -18.28 1.23 -7.21
N VAL A 149 -18.45 0.23 -8.09
CA VAL A 149 -19.48 -0.81 -7.93
C VAL A 149 -19.30 -1.57 -6.62
N ALA A 150 -18.05 -1.92 -6.27
CA ALA A 150 -17.75 -2.61 -5.02
C ALA A 150 -18.06 -1.73 -3.79
N LEU A 151 -17.72 -0.44 -3.84
CA LEU A 151 -18.01 0.52 -2.79
C LEU A 151 -19.53 0.76 -2.61
N ASP A 152 -20.28 0.86 -3.70
CA ASP A 152 -21.73 1.05 -3.65
C ASP A 152 -22.41 -0.14 -2.96
N ARG A 153 -22.04 -1.37 -3.33
CA ARG A 153 -22.50 -2.59 -2.68
C ARG A 153 -22.15 -2.59 -1.19
N TRP A 154 -20.91 -2.21 -0.87
CA TRP A 154 -20.46 -2.15 0.51
C TRP A 154 -21.21 -1.10 1.33
N VAL A 155 -21.41 0.11 0.83
CA VAL A 155 -22.10 1.19 1.57
C VAL A 155 -23.54 0.76 1.91
N VAL A 156 -24.20 0.01 1.03
CA VAL A 156 -25.51 -0.57 1.32
C VAL A 156 -25.42 -1.67 2.40
N SER A 157 -24.54 -2.66 2.20
CA SER A 157 -24.37 -3.78 3.12
C SER A 157 -23.85 -3.35 4.49
N ARG A 158 -23.01 -2.31 4.54
CA ARG A 158 -22.46 -1.73 5.77
C ARG A 158 -23.53 -1.38 6.80
N ARG A 159 -24.72 -0.94 6.35
CA ARG A 159 -25.82 -0.53 7.24
C ARG A 159 -26.29 -1.67 8.16
N GLN A 160 -26.05 -2.92 7.78
CA GLN A 160 -26.47 -4.10 8.56
C GLN A 160 -25.55 -4.33 9.78
N ILE A 161 -24.28 -3.90 9.72
CA ILE A 161 -23.29 -4.19 10.76
C ILE A 161 -22.69 -2.94 11.40
N ALA A 162 -22.75 -1.77 10.76
CA ALA A 162 -22.18 -0.55 11.28
C ALA A 162 -22.95 -0.06 12.51
N LYS A 163 -22.23 0.28 13.56
CA LYS A 163 -22.74 1.03 14.69
C LYS A 163 -22.74 2.53 14.36
N GLU A 164 -23.03 3.37 15.35
CA GLU A 164 -22.93 4.84 15.21
C GLU A 164 -21.48 5.27 14.92
N THR A 165 -21.11 5.23 13.65
CA THR A 165 -19.78 5.63 13.17
C THR A 165 -19.84 6.14 11.75
N GLN A 166 -19.04 7.17 11.46
CA GLN A 166 -18.86 7.70 10.10
C GLN A 166 -17.85 6.88 9.28
N SER A 167 -17.14 5.92 9.92
CA SER A 167 -16.09 5.14 9.24
C SER A 167 -16.57 4.45 7.99
N LEU A 168 -15.88 4.62 6.87
CA LEU A 168 -16.21 3.92 5.63
C LEU A 168 -16.15 2.40 5.83
N PHE A 169 -15.06 1.90 6.38
CA PHE A 169 -14.92 0.48 6.66
C PHE A 169 -15.05 0.18 8.15
N VAL A 170 -15.86 -0.83 8.45
CA VAL A 170 -16.10 -1.29 9.82
C VAL A 170 -15.68 -2.75 10.00
N GLY A 171 -15.26 -3.10 11.20
CA GLY A 171 -15.00 -4.49 11.59
C GLY A 171 -16.31 -5.26 11.83
N ALA A 172 -16.23 -6.57 12.07
CA ALA A 172 -17.39 -7.42 12.33
C ALA A 172 -18.23 -6.97 13.54
N ARG A 173 -17.65 -6.17 14.44
CA ARG A 173 -18.37 -5.61 15.62
C ARG A 173 -19.00 -4.23 15.33
N GLY A 174 -18.91 -3.73 14.09
CA GLY A 174 -19.52 -2.48 13.65
C GLY A 174 -18.75 -1.20 13.99
N ALA A 175 -17.61 -1.27 14.69
CA ALA A 175 -16.71 -0.15 14.90
C ALA A 175 -15.72 0.00 13.76
N ARG A 176 -15.01 1.13 13.68
CA ARG A 176 -13.93 1.37 12.67
C ARG A 176 -13.02 0.16 12.54
N ILE A 177 -12.70 -0.21 11.31
CA ILE A 177 -11.87 -1.39 11.02
C ILE A 177 -10.43 -1.19 11.50
N ASP A 178 -9.85 -2.24 12.09
CA ASP A 178 -8.44 -2.26 12.48
C ASP A 178 -7.54 -2.63 11.29
N GLN A 179 -6.35 -2.04 11.24
CA GLN A 179 -5.36 -2.33 10.20
C GLN A 179 -4.94 -3.80 10.13
N ARG A 180 -4.99 -4.53 11.26
CA ARG A 180 -4.67 -5.96 11.29
C ARG A 180 -5.70 -6.76 10.50
N VAL A 181 -6.99 -6.41 10.62
CA VAL A 181 -8.06 -7.05 9.84
C VAL A 181 -7.82 -6.83 8.35
N VAL A 182 -7.53 -5.61 7.92
CA VAL A 182 -7.22 -5.31 6.52
C VAL A 182 -6.01 -6.10 6.03
N ARG A 183 -4.95 -6.20 6.84
CA ARG A 183 -3.77 -7.02 6.49
C ARG A 183 -4.13 -8.49 6.35
N THR A 184 -4.97 -9.02 7.25
CA THR A 184 -5.44 -10.42 7.16
C THR A 184 -6.24 -10.64 5.88
N VAL A 185 -7.16 -9.75 5.54
CA VAL A 185 -7.94 -9.81 4.28
C VAL A 185 -7.00 -9.88 3.06
N VAL A 186 -6.06 -8.95 2.94
CA VAL A 186 -5.13 -8.93 1.81
C VAL A 186 -4.27 -10.20 1.76
N ASN A 187 -3.72 -10.63 2.90
CA ASN A 187 -2.87 -11.81 2.97
C ASN A 187 -3.62 -13.09 2.57
N GLN A 188 -4.83 -13.28 3.08
CA GLN A 188 -5.65 -14.48 2.77
C GLN A 188 -6.07 -14.48 1.31
N SER A 189 -6.59 -13.37 0.81
CA SER A 189 -7.08 -13.27 -0.57
C SER A 189 -5.95 -13.46 -1.59
N THR A 190 -4.78 -12.86 -1.37
CA THR A 190 -3.64 -13.04 -2.27
C THR A 190 -3.05 -14.45 -2.19
N SER A 191 -3.03 -15.07 -1.00
CA SER A 191 -2.58 -16.45 -0.83
C SER A 191 -3.46 -17.44 -1.59
N ALA A 192 -4.77 -17.21 -1.62
CA ALA A 192 -5.71 -18.05 -2.36
C ALA A 192 -5.46 -18.05 -3.88
N VAL A 193 -4.98 -16.91 -4.44
CA VAL A 193 -4.74 -16.77 -5.88
C VAL A 193 -3.33 -17.18 -6.28
N THR A 194 -2.33 -16.90 -5.45
CA THR A 194 -0.91 -17.07 -5.83
C THR A 194 -0.19 -18.17 -5.07
N GLY A 195 -0.82 -18.78 -4.07
CA GLY A 195 -0.17 -19.67 -3.12
C GLY A 195 0.75 -18.94 -2.12
N ASN A 196 0.97 -17.64 -2.29
CA ASN A 196 1.81 -16.81 -1.43
C ASN A 196 1.05 -15.63 -0.85
N SER A 197 1.23 -15.40 0.44
CA SER A 197 0.64 -14.26 1.14
C SER A 197 1.39 -12.97 0.80
N LEU A 198 0.70 -11.98 0.25
CA LEU A 198 1.25 -10.66 -0.02
C LEU A 198 0.80 -9.66 1.04
N SER A 199 1.70 -8.77 1.41
CA SER A 199 1.36 -7.67 2.30
C SER A 199 0.58 -6.58 1.53
N PRO A 200 -0.22 -5.74 2.23
CA PRO A 200 -0.85 -4.57 1.60
C PRO A 200 0.16 -3.61 0.95
N HIS A 201 1.39 -3.58 1.44
CA HIS A 201 2.45 -2.78 0.81
C HIS A 201 2.85 -3.36 -0.55
N ALA A 202 2.91 -4.70 -0.66
CA ALA A 202 3.15 -5.37 -1.94
C ALA A 202 1.99 -5.16 -2.92
N LEU A 203 0.73 -5.19 -2.45
CA LEU A 203 -0.44 -4.88 -3.29
C LEU A 203 -0.42 -3.43 -3.79
N ARG A 204 -0.04 -2.48 -2.94
CA ARG A 204 0.17 -1.08 -3.35
C ARG A 204 1.31 -0.95 -4.37
N HIS A 205 2.39 -1.72 -4.22
CA HIS A 205 3.49 -1.74 -5.18
C HIS A 205 3.05 -2.33 -6.51
N THR A 206 2.25 -3.41 -6.48
CA THR A 206 1.58 -3.97 -7.65
C THR A 206 0.74 -2.92 -8.39
N ALA A 207 -0.14 -2.20 -7.70
CA ALA A 207 -0.95 -1.14 -8.28
C ALA A 207 -0.08 -0.06 -8.95
N ALA A 208 0.95 0.40 -8.26
CA ALA A 208 1.89 1.40 -8.80
C ALA A 208 2.61 0.91 -10.07
N THR A 209 3.07 -0.34 -10.07
CA THR A 209 3.76 -0.95 -11.22
C THR A 209 2.81 -1.07 -12.41
N HIS A 210 1.59 -1.55 -12.21
CA HIS A 210 0.62 -1.70 -13.30
C HIS A 210 0.20 -0.35 -13.91
N VAL A 211 0.08 0.70 -13.11
CA VAL A 211 -0.18 2.06 -13.62
C VAL A 211 1.01 2.59 -14.44
N LEU A 212 2.24 2.31 -14.03
CA LEU A 212 3.45 2.66 -14.80
C LEU A 212 3.52 1.88 -16.12
N GLU A 213 3.25 0.56 -16.09
CA GLU A 213 3.21 -0.30 -17.27
C GLU A 213 2.10 0.13 -18.25
N GLY A 214 1.00 0.68 -17.73
CA GLY A 214 -0.07 1.28 -18.53
C GLY A 214 0.27 2.66 -19.12
N GLY A 215 1.52 3.13 -18.95
CA GLY A 215 2.04 4.34 -19.59
C GLY A 215 1.90 5.63 -18.78
N ALA A 216 1.53 5.56 -17.49
CA ALA A 216 1.53 6.74 -16.64
C ALA A 216 2.96 7.24 -16.36
N ASP A 217 3.13 8.55 -16.35
CA ASP A 217 4.37 9.17 -15.92
C ASP A 217 4.67 8.88 -14.44
N LEU A 218 5.94 8.59 -14.12
CA LEU A 218 6.39 8.28 -12.75
C LEU A 218 5.98 9.36 -11.74
N ARG A 219 5.97 10.62 -12.16
CA ARG A 219 5.58 11.75 -11.31
C ARG A 219 4.11 11.68 -10.91
N VAL A 220 3.23 11.30 -11.86
CA VAL A 220 1.80 11.11 -11.60
C VAL A 220 1.59 9.95 -10.63
N VAL A 221 2.31 8.84 -10.80
CA VAL A 221 2.25 7.71 -9.86
C VAL A 221 2.72 8.12 -8.47
N GLN A 222 3.77 8.92 -8.35
CA GLN A 222 4.25 9.46 -7.08
C GLN A 222 3.21 10.38 -6.42
N GLU A 223 2.49 11.18 -7.19
CA GLU A 223 1.39 12.03 -6.71
C GLU A 223 0.22 11.18 -6.19
N LEU A 224 -0.23 10.16 -6.94
CA LEU A 224 -1.26 9.23 -6.54
C LEU A 224 -0.92 8.53 -5.21
N LEU A 225 0.32 8.08 -5.11
CA LEU A 225 0.80 7.37 -3.93
C LEU A 225 1.11 8.30 -2.74
N GLY A 226 1.25 9.60 -2.94
CA GLY A 226 1.56 10.53 -1.86
C GLY A 226 2.98 10.31 -1.30
N HIS A 227 4.01 10.29 -2.17
CA HIS A 227 5.41 10.27 -1.76
C HIS A 227 5.83 11.63 -1.21
N ALA A 228 6.29 11.67 0.04
CA ALA A 228 6.59 12.89 0.79
C ALA A 228 7.84 13.66 0.33
N SER A 229 8.60 13.18 -0.66
CA SER A 229 9.90 13.75 -1.02
C SER A 229 9.85 14.92 -2.01
N MET A 230 8.69 15.28 -2.54
CA MET A 230 8.54 16.52 -3.27
C MET A 230 7.69 17.50 -2.44
N ALA A 231 8.39 18.38 -1.75
CA ALA A 231 7.82 19.46 -0.95
C ALA A 231 7.22 20.54 -1.86
N THR A 232 6.08 20.27 -2.42
CA THR A 232 5.18 21.32 -2.90
C THR A 232 3.84 21.09 -2.25
N THR A 233 3.48 21.99 -1.35
CA THR A 233 2.12 22.19 -0.87
C THR A 233 1.29 22.70 -2.06
N GLN A 234 1.12 21.88 -3.08
CA GLN A 234 0.17 22.17 -4.15
C GLN A 234 -1.22 21.96 -3.53
N ARG A 235 -1.93 23.07 -3.33
CA ARG A 235 -3.38 23.04 -3.17
C ARG A 235 -3.93 22.23 -4.35
N TYR A 236 -4.55 21.08 -4.07
CA TYR A 236 -5.24 20.30 -5.09
C TYR A 236 -6.40 21.16 -5.63
N THR A 237 -6.17 21.76 -6.78
CA THR A 237 -7.21 22.48 -7.53
C THR A 237 -8.05 21.47 -8.32
N HIS A 238 -9.25 21.84 -8.70
CA HIS A 238 -10.11 21.01 -9.57
C HIS A 238 -9.37 20.53 -10.83
N VAL A 239 -8.49 21.34 -11.38
CA VAL A 239 -7.67 21.04 -12.58
C VAL A 239 -6.67 19.91 -12.31
N SER A 240 -6.05 19.87 -11.12
CA SER A 240 -5.09 18.81 -10.78
C SER A 240 -5.77 17.46 -10.57
N VAL A 241 -6.95 17.44 -9.98
CA VAL A 241 -7.74 16.21 -9.77
C VAL A 241 -8.21 15.64 -11.11
N GLU A 242 -8.69 16.48 -12.02
CA GLU A 242 -9.15 16.05 -13.35
C GLU A 242 -7.99 15.47 -14.18
N ARG A 243 -6.79 16.08 -14.11
CA ARG A 243 -5.59 15.56 -14.76
C ARG A 243 -5.19 14.18 -14.20
N LEU A 244 -5.23 14.02 -12.88
CA LEU A 244 -4.94 12.74 -12.23
C LEU A 244 -5.94 11.67 -12.66
N ARG A 245 -7.24 12.03 -12.73
CA ARG A 245 -8.30 11.13 -13.17
C ARG A 245 -8.09 10.67 -14.61
N ARG A 246 -7.82 11.59 -15.54
CA ARG A 246 -7.55 11.24 -16.95
C ARG A 246 -6.34 10.31 -17.09
N THR A 247 -5.26 10.59 -16.39
CA THR A 247 -4.08 9.73 -16.42
C THR A 247 -4.40 8.35 -15.84
N PHE A 248 -5.18 8.30 -14.77
CA PHE A 248 -5.65 7.04 -14.19
C PHE A 248 -6.54 6.27 -15.17
N GLU A 249 -7.48 6.92 -15.84
CA GLU A 249 -8.38 6.31 -16.82
C GLU A 249 -7.63 5.70 -18.02
N ILE A 250 -6.52 6.30 -18.41
CA ILE A 250 -5.68 5.78 -19.51
C ILE A 250 -4.78 4.62 -19.05
N ALA A 251 -4.19 4.74 -17.86
CA ALA A 251 -3.07 3.89 -17.46
C ALA A 251 -3.46 2.77 -16.47
N HIS A 252 -4.56 2.90 -15.72
CA HIS A 252 -4.90 1.89 -14.73
C HIS A 252 -5.68 0.74 -15.37
N PRO A 253 -5.25 -0.55 -15.20
CA PRO A 253 -5.91 -1.70 -15.84
C PRO A 253 -7.39 -1.87 -15.49
N ARG A 254 -7.84 -1.32 -14.36
CA ARG A 254 -9.24 -1.35 -13.90
C ARG A 254 -9.85 0.05 -13.80
N SER A 255 -9.54 0.90 -14.75
CA SER A 255 -10.17 2.23 -14.84
C SER A 255 -11.65 2.14 -15.25
N GLY A 256 -12.01 1.14 -16.05
CA GLY A 256 -13.36 0.97 -16.61
C GLY A 256 -13.64 1.86 -17.82
N SER A 257 -12.65 2.53 -18.40
CA SER A 257 -12.74 3.02 -19.76
C SER A 257 -12.75 1.79 -20.66
N GLU A 258 -13.73 1.70 -21.58
CA GLU A 258 -13.81 0.69 -22.64
C GLU A 258 -12.60 0.82 -23.57
N THR A 259 -11.45 0.35 -23.14
CA THR A 259 -10.35 0.06 -24.04
C THR A 259 -10.39 -1.44 -24.27
N THR A 260 -11.12 -1.85 -25.30
CA THR A 260 -11.01 -3.17 -25.92
C THR A 260 -9.54 -3.55 -26.01
N PRO A 261 -9.11 -4.73 -25.54
CA PRO A 261 -7.75 -5.17 -25.79
C PRO A 261 -7.56 -5.19 -27.30
N ASN A 262 -6.57 -4.44 -27.77
CA ASN A 262 -6.17 -4.38 -29.15
C ASN A 262 -5.91 -5.79 -29.65
N SER A 263 -6.86 -6.32 -30.41
CA SER A 263 -6.73 -7.55 -31.16
C SER A 263 -5.55 -7.34 -32.09
N VAL A 264 -4.44 -7.99 -31.82
CA VAL A 264 -3.36 -8.15 -32.79
C VAL A 264 -3.91 -9.15 -33.81
N GLU A 265 -4.76 -8.65 -34.70
CA GLU A 265 -5.13 -9.38 -35.92
C GLU A 265 -3.92 -9.44 -36.85
N GLY A 266 -3.52 -10.66 -37.07
CA GLY A 266 -2.71 -11.23 -38.08
C GLY A 266 -2.21 -10.34 -39.22
N MET A 267 -0.93 -10.05 -39.17
CA MET A 267 -0.15 -9.77 -40.37
C MET A 267 0.23 -11.10 -41.00
N GLN A 268 -0.60 -11.60 -41.91
CA GLN A 268 -0.23 -12.71 -42.79
C GLN A 268 0.90 -12.24 -43.74
N PRO A 269 1.97 -13.01 -43.91
CA PRO A 269 2.96 -12.71 -44.93
C PRO A 269 2.38 -13.02 -46.31
N ASN A 270 2.35 -12.01 -47.18
CA ASN A 270 2.05 -12.15 -48.60
C ASN A 270 2.97 -13.20 -49.25
N ALA A 271 2.35 -14.26 -49.78
CA ALA A 271 2.97 -15.19 -50.68
C ALA A 271 3.31 -14.46 -51.99
N ILE A 272 4.61 -14.39 -52.29
CA ILE A 272 5.10 -13.96 -53.61
C ILE A 272 4.87 -15.13 -54.54
N ASN A 273 3.89 -14.99 -55.45
CA ASN A 273 3.74 -15.83 -56.61
C ASN A 273 4.87 -15.54 -57.58
N SER A 274 5.71 -16.52 -57.83
CA SER A 274 6.59 -16.59 -58.98
C SER A 274 5.85 -17.31 -60.12
N GLU A 275 5.47 -16.59 -61.14
CA GLU A 275 5.22 -17.14 -62.47
C GLU A 275 5.82 -16.18 -63.52
N GLY A 276 6.56 -16.78 -64.49
CA GLY A 276 7.03 -16.16 -65.70
C GLY A 276 8.48 -16.39 -65.98
#